data_c07288b1097908ea8afb313482bf94a9
#
_entry.id   c07288b1097908ea8afb313482bf94a9
#
_cell.length_a   1.000
_cell.length_b   1.000
_cell.length_c   1.000
_cell.angle_alpha   90.00
_cell.angle_beta   90.00
_cell.angle_gamma   90.00
#
_symmetry.space_group_name_H-M   'P 1'
#
loop_
_entity.id
_entity.type
_entity.pdbx_description
1 polymer ?
#
loop_
_entity_poly.entity_id
_entity_poly.type
_entity_poly.pdbx_seq_one_letter_code
_entity_poly.pdbx_strand_id
1 'polypeptide(L)'
;MQPVKVICLTNNQILISQIEEVAPLYIGDPNCKLIEPFILGENDTLSPWLIDVTNENEFMICSDKILTLVEAKPTLLEKYQNLIK
;
A
#
# COMPACT_ATOMS: atom_id res chain seq x y z
N MET A 1 -9.89 -0.92 -11.18
CA MET A 1 -8.75 -0.75 -10.24
C MET A 1 -9.22 0.08 -9.06
N GLN A 2 -8.87 -0.33 -7.86
CA GLN A 2 -9.13 0.47 -6.66
C GLN A 2 -8.27 1.74 -6.68
N PRO A 3 -8.66 2.78 -5.95
CA PRO A 3 -7.84 3.99 -5.88
C PRO A 3 -6.40 3.67 -5.45
N VAL A 4 -5.43 4.32 -6.10
CA VAL A 4 -4.02 4.16 -5.80
C VAL A 4 -3.57 5.35 -4.96
N LYS A 5 -2.93 5.07 -3.82
CA LYS A 5 -2.46 6.10 -2.90
C LYS A 5 -1.04 5.83 -2.48
N VAL A 6 -0.33 6.88 -2.11
CA VAL A 6 0.93 6.77 -1.37
C VAL A 6 0.56 6.75 0.11
N ILE A 7 1.08 5.77 0.82
CA ILE A 7 0.70 5.47 2.20
C ILE A 7 1.95 5.54 3.07
N CYS A 8 1.98 6.45 4.02
CA CYS A 8 3.03 6.50 5.02
C CYS A 8 2.57 5.74 6.24
N LEU A 9 3.32 4.71 6.64
CA LEU A 9 3.02 3.92 7.81
C LEU A 9 3.72 4.49 9.05
N THR A 10 3.22 4.11 10.21
CA THR A 10 3.78 4.59 11.48
C THR A 10 5.22 4.12 11.72
N ASN A 11 5.68 3.10 10.99
CA ASN A 11 7.07 2.63 11.05
C ASN A 11 7.98 3.34 10.05
N ASN A 12 7.53 4.44 9.46
CA ASN A 12 8.26 5.25 8.47
C ASN A 12 8.42 4.60 7.11
N GLN A 13 7.79 3.46 6.86
CA GLN A 13 7.77 2.90 5.52
C GLN A 13 6.80 3.68 4.64
N ILE A 14 7.16 3.86 3.38
CA ILE A 14 6.31 4.54 2.40
C ILE A 14 5.94 3.52 1.34
N LEU A 15 4.64 3.32 1.18
CA LEU A 15 4.11 2.37 0.21
C LEU A 15 3.33 3.11 -0.87
N ILE A 16 3.27 2.51 -2.05
CA ILE A 16 2.26 2.86 -3.05
C ILE A 16 1.42 1.62 -3.29
N SER A 17 0.10 1.77 -3.28
CA SER A 17 -0.80 0.63 -3.33
C SER A 17 -2.19 1.05 -3.73
N GLN A 18 -2.92 0.11 -4.31
CA GLN A 18 -4.37 0.21 -4.35
C GLN A 18 -4.87 -0.01 -2.92
N ILE A 19 -5.89 0.74 -2.52
CA ILE A 19 -6.42 0.64 -1.17
C ILE A 19 -7.95 0.59 -1.21
N GLU A 20 -8.52 -0.25 -0.36
CA GLU A 20 -9.95 -0.45 -0.24
C GLU A 20 -10.32 -0.46 1.24
N GLU A 21 -11.37 0.29 1.60
CA GLU A 21 -11.91 0.21 2.95
C GLU A 21 -12.77 -1.06 3.05
N VAL A 22 -12.63 -1.76 4.17
CA VAL A 22 -13.44 -2.95 4.43
C VAL A 22 -14.10 -2.80 5.80
N ALA A 23 -15.31 -3.33 5.93
CA ALA A 23 -16.03 -3.27 7.21
C ALA A 23 -15.50 -4.38 8.12
N PRO A 24 -14.93 -4.05 9.28
CA PRO A 24 -14.48 -5.07 10.22
C PRO A 24 -15.67 -5.75 10.89
N LEU A 25 -15.54 -7.06 11.19
CA LEU A 25 -16.55 -7.81 11.91
C LEU A 25 -16.56 -7.45 13.40
N TYR A 26 -15.39 -7.14 13.94
CA TYR A 26 -15.21 -6.83 15.36
C TYR A 26 -14.35 -5.60 15.52
N ILE A 27 -14.53 -4.90 16.65
CA ILE A 27 -13.69 -3.75 17.00
C ILE A 27 -12.24 -4.23 17.10
N GLY A 28 -11.34 -3.50 16.43
CA GLY A 28 -9.91 -3.83 16.44
C GLY A 28 -9.46 -4.69 15.28
N ASP A 29 -10.40 -5.25 14.50
CA ASP A 29 -10.04 -5.97 13.29
C ASP A 29 -9.50 -5.00 12.22
N PRO A 30 -8.64 -5.49 11.31
CA PRO A 30 -8.19 -4.67 10.19
C PRO A 30 -9.37 -4.13 9.39
N ASN A 31 -9.29 -2.87 9.01
CA ASN A 31 -10.36 -2.19 8.28
C ASN A 31 -9.91 -1.62 6.94
N CYS A 32 -8.70 -1.94 6.50
CA CYS A 32 -8.18 -1.55 5.20
C CYS A 32 -7.54 -2.75 4.52
N LYS A 33 -7.67 -2.80 3.20
CA LYS A 33 -7.05 -3.83 2.38
C LYS A 33 -6.13 -3.15 1.38
N LEU A 34 -4.87 -3.55 1.37
CA LEU A 34 -3.90 -3.11 0.38
C LEU A 34 -3.80 -4.16 -0.71
N ILE A 35 -3.90 -3.73 -1.96
CA ILE A 35 -3.86 -4.61 -3.11
C ILE A 35 -2.62 -4.26 -3.91
N GLU A 36 -1.74 -5.23 -4.09
CA GLU A 36 -0.48 -5.09 -4.79
C GLU A 36 0.36 -3.93 -4.26
N PRO A 37 0.66 -3.91 -2.93
CA PRO A 37 1.47 -2.83 -2.36
C PRO A 37 2.94 -2.98 -2.74
N PHE A 38 3.57 -1.86 -3.10
CA PHE A 38 5.00 -1.75 -3.33
C PHE A 38 5.59 -0.80 -2.32
N ILE A 39 6.78 -1.12 -1.83
CA ILE A 39 7.51 -0.22 -0.93
C ILE A 39 8.42 0.67 -1.76
N LEU A 40 8.42 1.97 -1.41
CA LEU A 40 9.28 2.95 -2.04
C LEU A 40 10.63 2.96 -1.31
N GLY A 41 11.68 2.67 -2.06
CA GLY A 41 13.05 2.69 -1.56
C GLY A 41 13.80 3.90 -2.02
N GLU A 42 15.13 3.84 -1.92
CA GLU A 42 16.01 4.91 -2.36
C GLU A 42 15.95 5.06 -3.88
N ASN A 43 16.14 6.29 -4.38
CA ASN A 43 16.18 6.61 -5.81
C ASN A 43 14.88 6.21 -6.51
N ASP A 44 13.75 6.34 -5.82
CA ASP A 44 12.43 6.04 -6.37
C ASP A 44 12.27 4.59 -6.84
N THR A 45 13.01 3.66 -6.23
CA THR A 45 12.84 2.25 -6.54
C THR A 45 11.57 1.71 -5.89
N LEU A 46 10.88 0.82 -6.60
CA LEU A 46 9.68 0.16 -6.10
C LEU A 46 9.91 -1.34 -6.05
N SER A 47 9.58 -1.96 -4.93
CA SER A 47 9.66 -3.41 -4.75
C SER A 47 8.37 -3.90 -4.11
N PRO A 48 7.90 -5.11 -4.46
CA PRO A 48 6.70 -5.63 -3.79
C PRO A 48 6.91 -5.68 -2.28
N TRP A 49 5.92 -5.18 -1.54
CA TRP A 49 6.02 -5.15 -0.09
C TRP A 49 5.97 -6.57 0.47
N LEU A 50 6.86 -6.86 1.42
CA LEU A 50 6.94 -8.15 2.10
C LEU A 50 7.29 -9.33 1.16
N ILE A 51 7.94 -9.03 0.02
CA ILE A 51 8.27 -10.06 -0.98
C ILE A 51 9.14 -11.18 -0.40
N ASP A 52 9.96 -10.87 0.60
CA ASP A 52 10.88 -11.84 1.18
C ASP A 52 10.23 -12.80 2.17
N VAL A 53 8.97 -12.54 2.56
CA VAL A 53 8.30 -13.34 3.59
C VAL A 53 6.99 -13.97 3.14
N THR A 54 6.43 -13.52 2.02
CA THR A 54 5.15 -14.08 1.53
C THR A 54 5.04 -13.91 0.03
N ASN A 55 4.25 -14.80 -0.59
CA ASN A 55 3.88 -14.67 -1.99
C ASN A 55 2.53 -13.97 -2.18
N GLU A 56 1.89 -13.57 -1.10
CA GLU A 56 0.61 -12.86 -1.18
C GLU A 56 0.84 -11.44 -1.68
N ASN A 57 -0.17 -10.89 -2.34
CA ASN A 57 -0.14 -9.53 -2.84
C ASN A 57 -1.34 -8.70 -2.38
N GLU A 58 -2.11 -9.21 -1.43
CA GLU A 58 -3.19 -8.47 -0.78
C GLU A 58 -3.01 -8.61 0.73
N PHE A 59 -3.13 -7.49 1.42
CA PHE A 59 -2.84 -7.45 2.85
C PHE A 59 -3.89 -6.64 3.59
N MET A 60 -4.33 -7.15 4.73
CA MET A 60 -5.21 -6.41 5.63
C MET A 60 -4.37 -5.61 6.61
N ILE A 61 -4.69 -4.35 6.80
CA ILE A 61 -4.03 -3.52 7.79
C ILE A 61 -5.06 -2.70 8.56
N CYS A 62 -4.66 -2.25 9.75
CA CYS A 62 -5.49 -1.34 10.54
C CYS A 62 -5.19 0.10 10.15
N SER A 63 -6.22 0.90 9.98
CA SER A 63 -6.05 2.31 9.59
C SER A 63 -5.26 3.11 10.60
N ASP A 64 -5.23 2.69 11.88
CA ASP A 64 -4.44 3.37 12.91
C ASP A 64 -2.93 3.21 12.70
N LYS A 65 -2.50 2.33 11.82
CA LYS A 65 -1.08 2.20 11.44
C LYS A 65 -0.72 3.08 10.25
N ILE A 66 -1.67 3.77 9.68
CA ILE A 66 -1.44 4.68 8.56
C ILE A 66 -1.28 6.09 9.13
N LEU A 67 -0.09 6.66 8.91
CA LEU A 67 0.18 8.02 9.34
C LEU A 67 -0.48 9.03 8.41
N THR A 68 -0.38 8.80 7.11
CA THR A 68 -1.00 9.69 6.13
C THR A 68 -1.20 8.97 4.79
N LEU A 69 -2.22 9.41 4.06
CA LEU A 69 -2.52 8.98 2.70
C LEU A 69 -2.47 10.19 1.79
N VAL A 70 -1.75 10.07 0.67
CA VAL A 70 -1.66 11.16 -0.29
C VAL A 70 -1.77 10.62 -1.71
N GLU A 71 -2.09 11.49 -2.64
CA GLU A 71 -2.08 11.16 -4.06
C GLU A 71 -0.63 10.98 -4.54
N ALA A 72 -0.40 10.00 -5.41
CA ALA A 72 0.91 9.80 -6.00
C ALA A 72 1.16 10.84 -7.09
N LYS A 73 2.42 11.26 -7.23
CA LYS A 73 2.81 12.06 -8.40
C LYS A 73 2.58 11.24 -9.68
N PRO A 74 2.25 11.88 -10.80
CA PRO A 74 1.97 11.14 -12.03
C PRO A 74 3.08 10.20 -12.48
N THR A 75 4.34 10.59 -12.32
CA THR A 75 5.47 9.74 -12.68
C THR A 75 5.56 8.48 -11.84
N LEU A 76 5.31 8.61 -10.53
CA LEU A 76 5.31 7.47 -9.63
C LEU A 76 4.11 6.56 -9.89
N LEU A 77 2.95 7.15 -10.12
CA LEU A 77 1.74 6.39 -10.43
C LEU A 77 1.92 5.56 -11.71
N GLU A 78 2.49 6.17 -12.75
CA GLU A 78 2.75 5.47 -14.00
C GLU A 78 3.70 4.30 -13.80
N LYS A 79 4.77 4.52 -13.04
CA LYS A 79 5.74 3.46 -12.74
C LYS A 79 5.08 2.30 -12.01
N TYR A 80 4.25 2.58 -11.02
CA TYR A 80 3.52 1.56 -10.29
C TYR A 80 2.57 0.80 -11.21
N GLN A 81 1.80 1.50 -12.03
CA GLN A 81 0.83 0.87 -12.93
C GLN A 81 1.53 -0.04 -13.95
N ASN A 82 2.72 0.32 -14.40
CA ASN A 82 3.48 -0.53 -15.31
C ASN A 82 3.98 -1.80 -14.62
N LEU A 83 4.28 -1.72 -13.33
CA LEU A 83 4.76 -2.88 -12.58
C LEU A 83 3.68 -3.90 -12.27
N ILE A 84 2.42 -3.47 -12.16
CA ILE A 84 1.30 -4.37 -11.80
C ILE A 84 0.54 -4.90 -13.00
N LYS A 85 0.96 -4.56 -14.20
CA LYS A 85 0.33 -5.09 -15.43
C LYS A 85 0.45 -6.60 -15.52
#